data_309b78d2dd531f5095f654de9529dd24
#
_entry.id   309b78d2dd531f5095f654de9529dd24
#
_cell.length_a   1.000
_cell.length_b   1.000
_cell.length_c   1.000
_cell.angle_alpha   90.00
_cell.angle_beta   90.00
_cell.angle_gamma   90.00
#
_symmetry.space_group_name_H-M   'P 1'
#
loop_
_entity.id
_entity.type
_entity.pdbx_description
1 polymer ?
#
loop_
_entity_poly.entity_id
_entity_poly.type
_entity_poly.pdbx_seq_one_letter_code
_entity_poly.pdbx_strand_id
1 'polypeptide(L)'
;MAFHQTPATHAAFFSPLRRAALAAAAATSFVLLAGPALAQTAPKVKFVTSEGDFVVEVYPDKAPKTVENFLQYVKDKHYDGTIFHRVISNFMVQGGGYNATYAEKKTRPPVVHEGREALAKGGAKNVVGTLAMARTNDPNSASSQFFINVKDNDFLNPTVIPPGDPVPKFEYQGRVYENTPRAQLVNAPQLYGYTVFGKVVSGMDVVNKIKAVPTGAGGPFPTDVPKTPVLIKSATLVN
;
A
#
# COMPACT_ATOMS: atom_id res chain seq x y z
N MET A 1 -37.18 76.49 34.77
CA MET A 1 -38.11 75.98 35.79
C MET A 1 -37.51 74.62 36.25
N ALA A 2 -36.80 74.64 37.35
CA ALA A 2 -37.25 74.34 38.68
C ALA A 2 -37.65 72.83 38.81
N PHE A 3 -37.19 71.95 39.71
CA PHE A 3 -36.54 72.02 40.99
C PHE A 3 -36.01 70.58 41.27
N HIS A 4 -34.81 70.41 41.84
CA HIS A 4 -34.54 69.99 43.17
C HIS A 4 -35.19 68.62 43.55
N GLN A 5 -34.48 67.65 44.05
CA GLN A 5 -33.65 67.57 45.32
C GLN A 5 -32.96 66.19 45.40
N THR A 6 -31.73 66.20 45.82
CA THR A 6 -31.15 65.12 46.64
C THR A 6 -31.65 65.29 48.10
N PRO A 7 -31.63 64.29 49.01
CA PRO A 7 -30.44 64.04 49.80
C PRO A 7 -30.23 62.55 50.21
N ALA A 8 -29.06 62.24 50.49
CA ALA A 8 -28.29 62.01 51.69
C ALA A 8 -28.21 60.58 52.23
N THR A 9 -27.01 60.10 52.19
CA THR A 9 -26.24 59.39 53.26
C THR A 9 -26.92 58.42 54.18
N HIS A 10 -26.38 57.20 54.19
CA HIS A 10 -25.89 56.59 55.41
C HIS A 10 -24.79 55.59 55.17
N ALA A 11 -23.62 55.93 55.70
CA ALA A 11 -22.48 55.00 55.82
C ALA A 11 -22.76 54.03 56.93
N ALA A 12 -22.49 52.75 56.71
CA ALA A 12 -22.28 51.79 57.79
C ALA A 12 -21.03 50.99 57.51
N PHE A 13 -20.00 51.33 58.25
CA PHE A 13 -18.80 50.54 58.45
C PHE A 13 -19.18 49.20 59.07
N PHE A 14 -18.79 48.09 58.44
CA PHE A 14 -18.49 46.84 59.13
C PHE A 14 -17.29 46.12 58.49
N SER A 15 -16.39 45.84 59.41
CA SER A 15 -15.05 45.27 59.26
C SER A 15 -14.94 43.94 58.51
N PRO A 16 -13.74 43.66 58.04
CA PRO A 16 -13.43 42.41 57.39
C PRO A 16 -12.99 41.37 58.41
N LEU A 17 -13.63 40.23 58.44
CA LEU A 17 -13.01 39.00 58.95
C LEU A 17 -13.92 37.78 58.69
N ARG A 18 -13.32 36.79 58.14
CA ARG A 18 -13.74 35.40 58.07
C ARG A 18 -14.78 35.00 57.00
N ARG A 19 -14.24 34.49 55.90
CA ARG A 19 -14.57 33.13 55.46
C ARG A 19 -13.58 32.71 54.38
N ALA A 20 -12.48 32.11 54.79
CA ALA A 20 -11.71 31.22 53.98
C ALA A 20 -12.62 30.02 53.64
N ALA A 21 -13.25 30.03 52.46
CA ALA A 21 -13.92 28.87 51.91
C ALA A 21 -12.92 28.18 51.03
N LEU A 22 -12.49 26.98 51.42
CA LEU A 22 -11.69 26.04 50.67
C LEU A 22 -12.38 25.76 49.32
N ALA A 23 -11.84 26.29 48.25
CA ALA A 23 -12.06 25.77 46.92
C ALA A 23 -10.95 24.73 46.65
N ALA A 24 -11.18 23.50 47.14
CA ALA A 24 -10.39 22.36 46.68
C ALA A 24 -10.78 22.08 45.24
N ALA A 25 -10.03 22.64 44.28
CA ALA A 25 -10.10 22.24 42.89
C ALA A 25 -9.51 20.83 42.81
N ALA A 26 -10.35 19.82 42.74
CA ALA A 26 -9.99 18.47 42.38
C ALA A 26 -9.56 18.48 40.91
N ALA A 27 -8.27 18.69 40.68
CA ALA A 27 -7.64 18.43 39.40
C ALA A 27 -7.62 16.89 39.20
N THR A 28 -8.71 16.36 38.66
CA THR A 28 -8.73 14.98 38.15
C THR A 28 -7.79 14.92 36.97
N SER A 29 -6.52 14.56 37.23
CA SER A 29 -5.56 14.20 36.22
C SER A 29 -6.08 12.94 35.54
N PHE A 30 -6.71 13.13 34.38
CA PHE A 30 -7.01 12.03 33.44
C PHE A 30 -5.66 11.56 32.89
N VAL A 31 -5.03 10.61 33.58
CA VAL A 31 -3.92 9.85 33.08
C VAL A 31 -4.52 8.98 31.97
N LEU A 32 -4.42 9.46 30.71
CA LEU A 32 -4.60 8.62 29.54
C LEU A 32 -3.51 7.53 29.63
N LEU A 33 -3.89 6.37 30.17
CA LEU A 33 -3.14 5.14 29.99
C LEU A 33 -3.17 4.84 28.48
N ALA A 34 -2.21 5.40 27.75
CA ALA A 34 -1.85 4.90 26.44
C ALA A 34 -1.35 3.46 26.67
N GLY A 35 -2.29 2.51 26.62
CA GLY A 35 -1.93 1.10 26.58
C GLY A 35 -0.93 0.89 25.43
N PRO A 36 0.00 -0.07 25.54
CA PRO A 36 0.87 -0.40 24.43
C PRO A 36 -0.02 -0.68 23.22
N ALA A 37 0.08 0.15 22.18
CA ALA A 37 -0.51 -0.16 20.89
C ALA A 37 0.09 -1.52 20.49
N LEU A 38 -0.71 -2.58 20.61
CA LEU A 38 -0.32 -3.88 20.10
C LEU A 38 -0.02 -3.65 18.62
N ALA A 39 1.25 -3.70 18.26
CA ALA A 39 1.66 -3.64 16.86
C ALA A 39 0.92 -4.77 16.16
N GLN A 40 -0.09 -4.41 15.38
CA GLN A 40 -0.87 -5.40 14.64
C GLN A 40 0.10 -6.11 13.72
N THR A 41 0.32 -7.41 13.93
CA THR A 41 1.22 -8.20 13.09
C THR A 41 0.73 -8.12 11.65
N ALA A 42 1.64 -7.80 10.74
CA ALA A 42 1.31 -7.69 9.32
C ALA A 42 0.71 -9.02 8.82
N PRO A 43 -0.41 -9.00 8.11
CA PRO A 43 -1.06 -10.20 7.62
C PRO A 43 -0.12 -11.00 6.72
N LYS A 44 -0.18 -12.33 6.83
CA LYS A 44 0.60 -13.25 6.01
C LYS A 44 -0.31 -14.15 5.19
N VAL A 45 0.13 -14.47 3.98
CA VAL A 45 -0.58 -15.38 3.07
C VAL A 45 0.38 -16.47 2.64
N LYS A 46 -0.02 -17.71 2.85
CA LYS A 46 0.68 -18.90 2.36
C LYS A 46 0.15 -19.25 0.98
N PHE A 47 1.05 -19.35 0.02
CA PHE A 47 0.81 -19.91 -1.30
C PHE A 47 1.31 -21.35 -1.35
N VAL A 48 0.44 -22.27 -1.71
CA VAL A 48 0.78 -23.67 -2.05
C VAL A 48 0.83 -23.76 -3.56
N THR A 49 1.97 -24.13 -4.12
CA THR A 49 2.15 -24.21 -5.57
C THR A 49 2.56 -25.62 -6.03
N SER A 50 2.67 -25.82 -7.35
CA SER A 50 3.25 -27.05 -7.92
C SER A 50 4.74 -27.19 -7.64
N GLU A 51 5.45 -26.06 -7.38
CA GLU A 51 6.90 -26.00 -7.16
C GLU A 51 7.29 -26.01 -5.67
N GLY A 52 6.30 -25.97 -4.78
CA GLY A 52 6.45 -25.86 -3.33
C GLY A 52 5.67 -24.70 -2.75
N ASP A 53 5.89 -24.44 -1.47
CA ASP A 53 5.14 -23.44 -0.71
C ASP A 53 6.01 -22.20 -0.43
N PHE A 54 5.39 -21.02 -0.44
CA PHE A 54 6.03 -19.80 0.04
C PHE A 54 5.02 -18.95 0.82
N VAL A 55 5.52 -18.07 1.68
CA VAL A 55 4.71 -17.18 2.49
C VAL A 55 5.06 -15.74 2.17
N VAL A 56 4.03 -14.92 1.98
CA VAL A 56 4.18 -13.48 1.80
C VAL A 56 3.59 -12.73 3.00
N GLU A 57 4.24 -11.66 3.39
CA GLU A 57 3.73 -10.68 4.34
C GLU A 57 3.27 -9.45 3.57
N VAL A 58 2.11 -8.89 3.91
CA VAL A 58 1.55 -7.72 3.22
C VAL A 58 1.47 -6.51 4.14
N TYR A 59 1.54 -5.30 3.59
CA TYR A 59 1.74 -4.04 4.30
C TYR A 59 0.50 -3.12 4.24
N PRO A 60 -0.54 -3.37 5.04
CA PRO A 60 -1.77 -2.58 5.03
C PRO A 60 -1.57 -1.12 5.47
N ASP A 61 -0.52 -0.83 6.26
CA ASP A 61 -0.13 0.52 6.66
C ASP A 61 0.49 1.34 5.50
N LYS A 62 1.06 0.67 4.49
CA LYS A 62 1.68 1.31 3.32
C LYS A 62 0.71 1.44 2.14
N ALA A 63 0.01 0.37 1.80
CA ALA A 63 -0.90 0.27 0.66
C ALA A 63 -2.25 -0.35 1.08
N PRO A 64 -3.07 0.34 1.89
CA PRO A 64 -4.26 -0.23 2.52
C PRO A 64 -5.27 -0.77 1.52
N LYS A 65 -5.61 -0.03 0.46
CA LYS A 65 -6.61 -0.45 -0.54
C LYS A 65 -6.11 -1.62 -1.38
N THR A 66 -4.83 -1.61 -1.73
CA THR A 66 -4.17 -2.70 -2.47
C THR A 66 -4.17 -3.98 -1.64
N VAL A 67 -3.80 -3.88 -0.36
CA VAL A 67 -3.78 -5.03 0.55
C VAL A 67 -5.19 -5.55 0.81
N GLU A 68 -6.17 -4.69 1.05
CA GLU A 68 -7.57 -5.08 1.21
C GLU A 68 -8.07 -5.85 -0.02
N ASN A 69 -7.84 -5.32 -1.22
CA ASN A 69 -8.19 -5.96 -2.49
C ASN A 69 -7.53 -7.34 -2.62
N PHE A 70 -6.22 -7.43 -2.39
CA PHE A 70 -5.48 -8.69 -2.45
C PHE A 70 -6.02 -9.72 -1.44
N LEU A 71 -6.20 -9.34 -0.19
CA LEU A 71 -6.72 -10.23 0.86
C LEU A 71 -8.16 -10.66 0.57
N GLN A 72 -8.96 -9.82 -0.09
CA GLN A 72 -10.29 -10.22 -0.51
C GLN A 72 -10.25 -11.30 -1.59
N TYR A 73 -9.34 -11.20 -2.58
CA TYR A 73 -9.11 -12.29 -3.56
C TYR A 73 -8.62 -13.59 -2.90
N VAL A 74 -7.79 -13.49 -1.84
CA VAL A 74 -7.39 -14.67 -1.05
C VAL A 74 -8.59 -15.31 -0.37
N LYS A 75 -9.45 -14.52 0.30
CA LYS A 75 -10.68 -15.00 0.96
C LYS A 75 -11.66 -15.63 -0.02
N ASP A 76 -11.79 -15.05 -1.20
CA ASP A 76 -12.67 -15.53 -2.28
C ASP A 76 -12.08 -16.76 -3.01
N LYS A 77 -10.90 -17.26 -2.59
CA LYS A 77 -10.16 -18.37 -3.25
C LYS A 77 -9.93 -18.12 -4.74
N HIS A 78 -9.82 -16.84 -5.12
CA HIS A 78 -9.62 -16.47 -6.52
C HIS A 78 -8.32 -17.04 -7.07
N TYR A 79 -7.26 -17.07 -6.26
CA TYR A 79 -5.95 -17.55 -6.68
C TYR A 79 -5.87 -19.05 -6.83
N ASP A 80 -6.80 -19.81 -6.23
CA ASP A 80 -6.83 -21.27 -6.32
C ASP A 80 -7.09 -21.69 -7.77
N GLY A 81 -6.19 -22.53 -8.31
CA GLY A 81 -6.23 -22.98 -9.70
C GLY A 81 -5.70 -21.96 -10.73
N THR A 82 -5.17 -20.82 -10.29
CA THR A 82 -4.45 -19.91 -11.20
C THR A 82 -3.01 -20.35 -11.42
N ILE A 83 -2.35 -19.75 -12.41
CA ILE A 83 -0.97 -20.06 -12.77
C ILE A 83 -0.08 -18.81 -12.71
N PHE A 84 1.22 -19.03 -12.58
CA PHE A 84 2.23 -18.06 -12.99
C PHE A 84 2.34 -18.10 -14.50
N HIS A 85 1.63 -17.22 -15.18
CA HIS A 85 1.51 -17.21 -16.64
C HIS A 85 2.63 -16.46 -17.35
N ARG A 86 3.45 -15.70 -16.62
CA ARG A 86 4.59 -14.97 -17.17
C ARG A 86 5.78 -15.02 -16.21
N VAL A 87 6.88 -15.57 -16.68
CA VAL A 87 8.09 -15.78 -15.90
C VAL A 87 9.30 -15.30 -16.72
N ILE A 88 10.00 -14.30 -16.17
CA ILE A 88 11.24 -13.77 -16.75
C ILE A 88 12.32 -13.85 -15.67
N SER A 89 13.30 -14.73 -15.85
CA SER A 89 14.28 -15.16 -14.84
C SER A 89 15.09 -14.02 -14.19
N ASN A 90 15.37 -12.96 -14.94
CA ASN A 90 16.11 -11.77 -14.47
C ASN A 90 15.21 -10.55 -14.27
N PHE A 91 13.93 -10.76 -14.00
CA PHE A 91 12.98 -9.67 -13.85
C PHE A 91 11.92 -9.97 -12.78
N MET A 92 10.93 -10.80 -13.08
CA MET A 92 9.82 -11.08 -12.17
C MET A 92 9.09 -12.39 -12.55
N VAL A 93 8.27 -12.89 -11.63
CA VAL A 93 7.28 -13.95 -11.85
C VAL A 93 5.89 -13.39 -11.61
N GLN A 94 5.00 -13.45 -12.62
CA GLN A 94 3.66 -12.84 -12.60
C GLN A 94 2.59 -13.91 -12.66
N GLY A 95 1.57 -13.79 -11.81
CA GLY A 95 0.46 -14.74 -11.72
C GLY A 95 -0.83 -14.14 -11.21
N GLY A 96 -1.81 -15.02 -10.92
CA GLY A 96 -3.06 -14.67 -10.26
C GLY A 96 -4.20 -14.21 -11.16
N GLY A 97 -4.05 -14.24 -12.48
CA GLY A 97 -5.10 -13.78 -13.41
C GLY A 97 -5.70 -14.88 -14.29
N TYR A 98 -4.92 -15.93 -14.59
CA TYR A 98 -5.29 -16.95 -15.55
C TYR A 98 -5.27 -18.34 -14.91
N ASN A 99 -6.18 -19.21 -15.34
CA ASN A 99 -6.16 -20.64 -14.98
C ASN A 99 -5.21 -21.45 -15.88
N ALA A 100 -5.10 -22.75 -15.63
CA ALA A 100 -4.21 -23.65 -16.40
C ALA A 100 -4.59 -23.81 -17.88
N THR A 101 -5.78 -23.41 -18.29
CA THR A 101 -6.20 -23.36 -19.71
C THR A 101 -6.04 -21.96 -20.33
N TYR A 102 -5.37 -21.04 -19.63
CA TYR A 102 -5.19 -19.63 -19.98
C TYR A 102 -6.48 -18.82 -20.09
N ALA A 103 -7.59 -19.31 -19.54
CA ALA A 103 -8.80 -18.51 -19.39
C ALA A 103 -8.58 -17.49 -18.27
N GLU A 104 -8.89 -16.24 -18.54
CA GLU A 104 -8.84 -15.17 -17.54
C GLU A 104 -9.96 -15.36 -16.51
N LYS A 105 -9.61 -15.26 -15.22
CA LYS A 105 -10.62 -15.32 -14.16
C LYS A 105 -11.28 -13.95 -14.00
N LYS A 106 -12.60 -13.95 -13.79
CA LYS A 106 -13.37 -12.73 -13.56
C LYS A 106 -12.82 -11.96 -12.37
N THR A 107 -12.60 -10.66 -12.55
CA THR A 107 -12.05 -9.79 -11.52
C THR A 107 -13.13 -8.90 -10.89
N ARG A 108 -12.83 -8.39 -9.70
CA ARG A 108 -13.52 -7.27 -9.05
C ARG A 108 -13.14 -5.96 -9.75
N PRO A 109 -13.83 -4.83 -9.48
CA PRO A 109 -13.38 -3.54 -9.96
C PRO A 109 -11.92 -3.27 -9.61
N PRO A 110 -11.18 -2.54 -10.45
CA PRO A 110 -9.78 -2.25 -10.20
C PRO A 110 -9.59 -1.34 -8.98
N VAL A 111 -8.39 -1.39 -8.41
CA VAL A 111 -7.98 -0.59 -7.26
C VAL A 111 -7.13 0.61 -7.71
N VAL A 112 -7.32 1.75 -7.04
CA VAL A 112 -6.51 2.94 -7.27
C VAL A 112 -5.04 2.68 -6.95
N HIS A 113 -4.15 3.34 -7.69
CA HIS A 113 -2.71 3.19 -7.53
C HIS A 113 -2.22 3.87 -6.24
N GLU A 114 -1.55 3.12 -5.38
CA GLU A 114 -1.04 3.62 -4.09
C GLU A 114 0.51 3.70 -4.03
N GLY A 115 1.20 3.49 -5.12
CA GLY A 115 2.66 3.30 -5.10
C GLY A 115 3.43 4.51 -4.57
N ARG A 116 3.04 5.75 -4.93
CA ARG A 116 3.70 6.97 -4.44
C ARG A 116 3.46 7.18 -2.95
N GLU A 117 2.22 6.99 -2.50
CA GLU A 117 1.84 7.09 -1.09
C GLU A 117 2.53 6.01 -0.26
N ALA A 118 2.62 4.79 -0.79
CA ALA A 118 3.33 3.70 -0.13
C ALA A 118 4.80 4.04 0.08
N LEU A 119 5.50 4.54 -0.95
CA LEU A 119 6.89 4.99 -0.82
C LEU A 119 7.04 6.16 0.16
N ALA A 120 6.15 7.14 0.11
CA ALA A 120 6.17 8.29 1.02
C ALA A 120 6.00 7.87 2.49
N LYS A 121 5.29 6.77 2.74
CA LYS A 121 5.16 6.14 4.07
C LYS A 121 6.31 5.19 4.42
N GLY A 122 7.42 5.22 3.69
CA GLY A 122 8.56 4.31 3.90
C GLY A 122 8.30 2.86 3.46
N GLY A 123 7.39 2.66 2.50
CA GLY A 123 7.14 1.35 1.88
C GLY A 123 8.32 0.85 1.05
N ALA A 124 8.33 -0.45 0.77
CA ALA A 124 9.39 -1.09 0.03
C ALA A 124 9.42 -0.65 -1.46
N LYS A 125 10.62 -0.64 -2.04
CA LYS A 125 10.85 -0.53 -3.48
C LYS A 125 10.65 -1.88 -4.17
N ASN A 126 10.66 -1.87 -5.50
CA ASN A 126 10.65 -3.10 -6.33
C ASN A 126 12.01 -3.78 -6.29
N VAL A 127 12.34 -4.39 -5.15
CA VAL A 127 13.58 -5.16 -4.93
C VAL A 127 13.26 -6.65 -4.81
N VAL A 128 14.29 -7.49 -4.87
CA VAL A 128 14.13 -8.96 -4.79
C VAL A 128 13.21 -9.37 -3.64
N GLY A 129 12.26 -10.23 -3.96
CA GLY A 129 11.29 -10.82 -3.04
C GLY A 129 10.06 -9.95 -2.77
N THR A 130 9.99 -8.70 -3.25
CA THR A 130 8.80 -7.86 -3.06
C THR A 130 7.67 -8.23 -4.01
N LEU A 131 6.43 -8.09 -3.54
CA LEU A 131 5.21 -8.24 -4.31
C LEU A 131 4.69 -6.90 -4.77
N ALA A 132 4.36 -6.79 -6.05
CA ALA A 132 3.72 -5.60 -6.60
C ALA A 132 2.51 -5.96 -7.46
N MET A 133 1.54 -5.04 -7.57
CA MET A 133 0.37 -5.23 -8.43
C MET A 133 0.73 -5.07 -9.89
N ALA A 134 0.35 -6.06 -10.70
CA ALA A 134 0.36 -5.91 -12.15
C ALA A 134 -0.78 -4.99 -12.60
N ARG A 135 -0.54 -4.24 -13.66
CA ARG A 135 -1.49 -3.28 -14.25
C ARG A 135 -1.26 -3.12 -15.75
N THR A 136 -2.22 -2.54 -16.43
CA THR A 136 -2.08 -2.07 -17.81
C THR A 136 -1.35 -0.70 -17.83
N ASN A 137 -1.40 0.00 -18.97
CA ASN A 137 -0.87 1.38 -19.05
C ASN A 137 -1.66 2.36 -18.16
N ASP A 138 -2.93 2.08 -17.86
CA ASP A 138 -3.68 2.84 -16.87
C ASP A 138 -3.17 2.51 -15.45
N PRO A 139 -2.67 3.48 -14.69
CA PRO A 139 -2.19 3.28 -13.32
C PRO A 139 -3.26 2.67 -12.40
N ASN A 140 -4.53 2.97 -12.62
CA ASN A 140 -5.66 2.54 -11.79
C ASN A 140 -6.35 1.27 -12.33
N SER A 141 -5.66 0.45 -13.12
CA SER A 141 -6.21 -0.78 -13.71
C SER A 141 -5.86 -2.06 -12.94
N ALA A 142 -5.13 -1.98 -11.84
CA ALA A 142 -4.74 -3.14 -11.06
C ALA A 142 -5.97 -3.85 -10.47
N SER A 143 -6.03 -5.18 -10.57
CA SER A 143 -7.14 -5.99 -10.04
C SER A 143 -6.63 -7.19 -9.23
N SER A 144 -6.52 -8.40 -9.82
CA SER A 144 -6.08 -9.61 -9.11
C SER A 144 -4.63 -9.98 -9.36
N GLN A 145 -4.08 -9.60 -10.51
CA GLN A 145 -2.74 -10.04 -10.91
C GLN A 145 -1.64 -9.34 -10.10
N PHE A 146 -0.66 -10.11 -9.67
CA PHE A 146 0.52 -9.63 -8.97
C PHE A 146 1.79 -10.21 -9.59
N PHE A 147 2.91 -9.61 -9.27
CA PHE A 147 4.22 -10.20 -9.58
C PHE A 147 5.14 -10.16 -8.36
N ILE A 148 6.08 -11.10 -8.34
CA ILE A 148 7.17 -11.15 -7.37
C ILE A 148 8.44 -10.75 -8.09
N ASN A 149 9.14 -9.74 -7.59
CA ASN A 149 10.42 -9.31 -8.11
C ASN A 149 11.48 -10.38 -7.80
N VAL A 150 12.21 -10.85 -8.82
CA VAL A 150 13.31 -11.81 -8.68
C VAL A 150 14.68 -11.19 -8.98
N LYS A 151 14.68 -9.88 -9.20
CA LYS A 151 15.80 -8.95 -9.32
C LYS A 151 15.38 -7.60 -8.77
N ASP A 152 16.34 -6.76 -8.42
CA ASP A 152 16.08 -5.35 -8.10
C ASP A 152 15.71 -4.61 -9.40
N ASN A 153 14.50 -4.06 -9.42
CA ASN A 153 13.88 -3.46 -10.59
C ASN A 153 13.57 -1.98 -10.32
N ASP A 154 14.61 -1.17 -10.14
CA ASP A 154 14.46 0.25 -9.77
C ASP A 154 13.60 1.05 -10.74
N PHE A 155 13.61 0.69 -12.02
CA PHE A 155 12.79 1.34 -13.06
C PHE A 155 11.27 1.11 -12.89
N LEU A 156 10.86 0.15 -12.05
CA LEU A 156 9.46 -0.07 -11.67
C LEU A 156 9.01 0.77 -10.46
N ASN A 157 9.93 1.44 -9.81
CA ASN A 157 9.58 2.25 -8.65
C ASN A 157 8.75 3.47 -9.06
N PRO A 158 7.74 3.85 -8.25
CA PRO A 158 7.06 5.11 -8.43
C PRO A 158 8.04 6.28 -8.39
N THR A 159 7.85 7.22 -9.29
CA THR A 159 8.76 8.36 -9.42
C THR A 159 8.44 9.45 -8.43
N VAL A 160 9.45 9.90 -7.69
CA VAL A 160 9.35 11.08 -6.83
C VAL A 160 9.55 12.33 -7.70
N ILE A 161 8.48 13.12 -7.85
CA ILE A 161 8.53 14.37 -8.61
C ILE A 161 9.05 15.48 -7.71
N PRO A 162 10.11 16.22 -8.09
CA PRO A 162 10.67 17.31 -7.31
C PRO A 162 9.63 18.39 -6.96
N PRO A 163 9.85 19.20 -5.93
CA PRO A 163 8.95 20.31 -5.60
C PRO A 163 8.93 21.39 -6.68
N GLY A 164 7.89 22.21 -6.67
CA GLY A 164 7.69 23.32 -7.61
C GLY A 164 6.51 23.08 -8.57
N ASP A 165 5.94 24.20 -9.05
CA ASP A 165 4.98 24.25 -10.14
C ASP A 165 5.14 25.59 -10.89
N PRO A 166 5.72 25.56 -12.11
CA PRO A 166 6.24 24.39 -12.82
C PRO A 166 7.44 23.73 -12.10
N VAL A 167 7.66 22.43 -12.37
CA VAL A 167 8.86 21.73 -11.91
C VAL A 167 10.05 22.20 -12.72
N PRO A 168 11.11 22.78 -12.09
CA PRO A 168 12.18 23.46 -12.83
C PRO A 168 12.96 22.54 -13.76
N LYS A 169 13.41 21.39 -13.22
CA LYS A 169 14.11 20.35 -13.99
C LYS A 169 13.89 18.99 -13.34
N PHE A 170 13.64 17.98 -14.18
CA PHE A 170 13.42 16.63 -13.75
C PHE A 170 13.83 15.68 -14.86
N GLU A 171 14.55 14.62 -14.53
CA GLU A 171 14.95 13.58 -15.46
C GLU A 171 14.34 12.23 -15.07
N TYR A 172 13.81 11.52 -16.05
CA TYR A 172 13.29 10.17 -15.88
C TYR A 172 13.61 9.33 -17.09
N GLN A 173 14.34 8.23 -16.89
CA GLN A 173 14.75 7.28 -17.94
C GLN A 173 15.36 7.96 -19.18
N GLY A 174 16.27 8.92 -18.96
CA GLY A 174 16.95 9.66 -20.01
C GLY A 174 16.11 10.77 -20.67
N ARG A 175 14.85 10.95 -20.28
CA ARG A 175 14.02 12.06 -20.73
C ARG A 175 14.09 13.22 -19.73
N VAL A 176 14.47 14.38 -20.23
CA VAL A 176 14.52 15.61 -19.43
C VAL A 176 13.19 16.36 -19.57
N TYR A 177 12.64 16.78 -18.44
CA TYR A 177 11.48 17.64 -18.31
C TYR A 177 11.94 18.95 -17.68
N GLU A 178 11.72 20.07 -18.37
CA GLU A 178 12.10 21.41 -17.89
C GLU A 178 10.87 22.30 -17.84
N ASN A 179 10.78 23.09 -16.76
CA ASN A 179 9.66 24.01 -16.53
C ASN A 179 8.28 23.40 -16.83
N THR A 180 8.14 22.12 -16.48
CA THR A 180 6.94 21.33 -16.80
C THR A 180 5.90 21.54 -15.70
N PRO A 181 4.63 21.87 -16.05
CA PRO A 181 3.55 21.96 -15.07
C PRO A 181 3.45 20.66 -14.26
N ARG A 182 3.45 20.81 -12.94
CA ARG A 182 3.44 19.65 -12.01
C ARG A 182 2.30 18.68 -12.31
N ALA A 183 1.13 19.19 -12.65
CA ALA A 183 -0.04 18.38 -12.98
C ALA A 183 0.22 17.43 -14.16
N GLN A 184 1.01 17.82 -15.16
CA GLN A 184 1.38 16.93 -16.27
C GLN A 184 2.26 15.78 -15.82
N LEU A 185 3.22 16.04 -14.92
CA LEU A 185 4.10 15.00 -14.38
C LEU A 185 3.35 14.05 -13.43
N VAL A 186 2.51 14.59 -12.55
CA VAL A 186 1.75 13.78 -11.58
C VAL A 186 0.81 12.80 -12.29
N ASN A 187 0.22 13.23 -13.42
CA ASN A 187 -0.75 12.45 -14.18
C ASN A 187 -0.12 11.62 -15.31
N ALA A 188 1.21 11.70 -15.51
CA ALA A 188 1.90 10.93 -16.54
C ALA A 188 1.96 9.42 -16.18
N PRO A 189 1.30 8.52 -16.93
CA PRO A 189 1.19 7.09 -16.57
C PRO A 189 2.54 6.39 -16.37
N GLN A 190 3.56 6.77 -17.13
CA GLN A 190 4.91 6.21 -17.03
C GLN A 190 5.62 6.54 -15.71
N LEU A 191 5.22 7.60 -15.01
CA LEU A 191 5.83 8.03 -13.75
C LEU A 191 5.18 7.41 -12.50
N TYR A 192 4.12 6.63 -12.67
CA TYR A 192 3.44 5.98 -11.54
C TYR A 192 4.22 4.80 -10.97
N GLY A 193 4.96 4.05 -11.82
CA GLY A 193 5.59 2.80 -11.39
C GLY A 193 4.56 1.74 -10.99
N TYR A 194 4.92 0.91 -10.01
CA TYR A 194 4.09 -0.19 -9.52
C TYR A 194 3.99 -0.14 -7.99
N THR A 195 2.79 -0.43 -7.47
CA THR A 195 2.54 -0.45 -6.03
C THR A 195 3.10 -1.72 -5.41
N VAL A 196 4.18 -1.60 -4.65
CA VAL A 196 4.67 -2.69 -3.79
C VAL A 196 3.78 -2.73 -2.54
N PHE A 197 3.24 -3.92 -2.23
CA PHE A 197 2.30 -4.10 -1.13
C PHE A 197 2.65 -5.24 -0.19
N GLY A 198 3.76 -5.97 -0.45
CA GLY A 198 4.20 -7.08 0.39
C GLY A 198 5.57 -7.62 -0.01
N LYS A 199 5.99 -8.66 0.70
CA LYS A 199 7.27 -9.35 0.48
C LYS A 199 7.17 -10.83 0.82
N VAL A 200 7.91 -11.66 0.10
CA VAL A 200 8.15 -13.07 0.46
C VAL A 200 8.99 -13.11 1.74
N VAL A 201 8.47 -13.75 2.78
CA VAL A 201 9.12 -13.89 4.08
C VAL A 201 9.57 -15.32 4.36
N SER A 202 9.10 -16.29 3.57
CA SER A 202 9.54 -17.70 3.63
C SER A 202 9.33 -18.34 2.26
N GLY A 203 10.19 -19.27 1.88
CA GLY A 203 10.09 -20.01 0.62
C GLY A 203 10.60 -19.24 -0.60
N MET A 204 11.59 -18.33 -0.43
CA MET A 204 12.22 -17.65 -1.55
C MET A 204 12.96 -18.62 -2.50
N ASP A 205 13.40 -19.75 -2.01
CA ASP A 205 13.94 -20.86 -2.80
C ASP A 205 12.91 -21.45 -3.77
N VAL A 206 11.63 -21.51 -3.37
CA VAL A 206 10.50 -21.91 -4.26
C VAL A 206 10.29 -20.85 -5.34
N VAL A 207 10.30 -19.58 -5.01
CA VAL A 207 10.23 -18.50 -6.02
C VAL A 207 11.42 -18.58 -6.98
N ASN A 208 12.60 -18.94 -6.49
CA ASN A 208 13.79 -19.15 -7.33
C ASN A 208 13.66 -20.40 -8.22
N LYS A 209 12.97 -21.45 -7.81
CA LYS A 209 12.61 -22.58 -8.70
C LYS A 209 11.64 -22.10 -9.79
N ILE A 210 10.60 -21.35 -9.42
CA ILE A 210 9.62 -20.82 -10.39
C ILE A 210 10.32 -19.94 -11.44
N LYS A 211 11.23 -19.01 -11.05
CA LYS A 211 11.93 -18.16 -12.03
C LYS A 211 12.86 -18.93 -12.98
N ALA A 212 13.25 -20.14 -12.62
CA ALA A 212 14.20 -20.96 -13.40
C ALA A 212 13.50 -21.95 -14.34
N VAL A 213 12.16 -22.05 -14.34
CA VAL A 213 11.45 -22.96 -15.23
C VAL A 213 11.66 -22.58 -16.70
N PRO A 214 11.74 -23.54 -17.63
CA PRO A 214 11.79 -23.27 -19.05
C PRO A 214 10.53 -22.53 -19.50
N THR A 215 10.70 -21.46 -20.28
CA THR A 215 9.61 -20.65 -20.80
C THR A 215 9.55 -20.66 -22.34
N GLY A 216 8.42 -20.24 -22.87
CA GLY A 216 8.18 -20.13 -24.32
C GLY A 216 6.81 -19.52 -24.59
N ALA A 217 6.25 -19.75 -25.77
CA ALA A 217 4.88 -19.41 -26.08
C ALA A 217 3.90 -20.32 -25.33
N GLY A 218 2.73 -19.78 -24.93
CA GLY A 218 1.67 -20.55 -24.27
C GLY A 218 0.35 -19.78 -24.23
N GLY A 219 -0.77 -20.46 -24.53
CA GLY A 219 -2.07 -19.81 -24.64
C GLY A 219 -2.04 -18.60 -25.59
N PRO A 220 -2.54 -17.43 -25.15
CA PRO A 220 -2.54 -16.22 -25.95
C PRO A 220 -1.18 -15.46 -25.91
N PHE A 221 -0.19 -15.96 -25.18
CA PHE A 221 1.08 -15.25 -24.95
C PHE A 221 2.19 -15.79 -25.87
N PRO A 222 2.90 -14.93 -26.60
CA PRO A 222 3.93 -15.35 -27.55
C PRO A 222 5.24 -15.79 -26.87
N THR A 223 5.51 -15.35 -25.64
CA THR A 223 6.76 -15.60 -24.89
C THR A 223 6.52 -15.69 -23.39
N ASP A 224 7.55 -16.07 -22.66
CA ASP A 224 7.67 -15.98 -21.20
C ASP A 224 6.69 -16.84 -20.39
N VAL A 225 5.95 -17.73 -21.03
CA VAL A 225 5.05 -18.67 -20.38
C VAL A 225 5.81 -19.92 -19.97
N PRO A 226 5.70 -20.38 -18.69
CA PRO A 226 6.25 -21.67 -18.31
C PRO A 226 5.76 -22.81 -19.20
N LYS A 227 6.68 -23.60 -19.79
CA LYS A 227 6.32 -24.74 -20.64
C LYS A 227 5.50 -25.77 -19.92
N THR A 228 5.77 -25.97 -18.62
CA THR A 228 4.89 -26.72 -17.70
C THR A 228 4.22 -25.69 -16.80
N PRO A 229 2.88 -25.63 -16.77
CA PRO A 229 2.18 -24.65 -15.96
C PRO A 229 2.57 -24.73 -14.48
N VAL A 230 3.01 -23.60 -13.91
CA VAL A 230 3.24 -23.47 -12.47
C VAL A 230 1.94 -23.06 -11.81
N LEU A 231 1.32 -24.01 -11.13
CA LEU A 231 -0.03 -23.89 -10.56
C LEU A 231 0.04 -23.30 -9.15
N ILE A 232 -0.80 -22.33 -8.86
CA ILE A 232 -1.17 -21.93 -7.49
C ILE A 232 -2.34 -22.83 -7.06
N LYS A 233 -2.05 -23.80 -6.20
CA LYS A 233 -3.05 -24.76 -5.70
C LYS A 233 -3.99 -24.11 -4.69
N SER A 234 -3.44 -23.25 -3.83
CA SER A 234 -4.21 -22.43 -2.89
C SER A 234 -3.42 -21.21 -2.41
N ALA A 235 -4.15 -20.18 -1.96
CA ALA A 235 -3.64 -19.05 -1.24
C ALA A 235 -4.49 -18.83 0.01
N THR A 236 -3.89 -18.88 1.21
CA THR A 236 -4.61 -18.81 2.48
C THR A 236 -3.94 -17.88 3.47
N LEU A 237 -4.75 -17.14 4.24
CA LEU A 237 -4.26 -16.38 5.39
C LEU A 237 -3.64 -17.35 6.42
N VAL A 238 -2.51 -16.94 6.98
CA VAL A 238 -1.84 -17.66 8.07
C VAL A 238 -1.52 -16.67 9.20
N ASN A 239 -1.56 -17.17 10.42
CA ASN A 239 -1.27 -16.39 11.64
C ASN A 239 0.22 -16.33 11.91
#